data_b6519e97821ea04caac15aa2f37f582b
#
_entry.id   b6519e97821ea04caac15aa2f37f582b
#
_cell.length_a   1.000
_cell.length_b   1.000
_cell.length_c   1.000
_cell.angle_alpha   90.00
_cell.angle_beta   90.00
_cell.angle_gamma   90.00
#
_symmetry.space_group_name_H-M   'P 1'
#
loop_
_entity.id
_entity.type
_entity.pdbx_description
1 polymer ?
#
loop_
_entity_poly.entity_id
_entity_poly.type
_entity_poly.pdbx_seq_one_letter_code
_entity_poly.pdbx_strand_id
1 'polypeptide(L)'
;MNILAIGAHPDDLDISCGGTLLRFGQAGENVVMCVVTDGRAHPLGDPEQVSARRRKEAQASADIVGAELVWLGFPDGRLTDDIPARLRFIELLMRVSPDLIITHSPDDYHSDHMLTSRLVTATIQMAWAPPPELAGDPVRKQVPVAFMPPAYGINFLPEEYVDISDVWDQKLQMALSHRSQYLPGPDYDAPLQEPLEQYAFARYTRITDEFYGQQCWCRYAEAFRWWRAADRLVPRRLLP
;
A
#
# COMPACT_ATOMS: atom_id res chain seq x y z
N MET A 1 -1.62 0.05 -17.81
CA MET A 1 -2.51 0.79 -16.86
C MET A 1 -1.65 1.61 -15.92
N ASN A 2 -2.24 2.64 -15.30
CA ASN A 2 -1.63 3.34 -14.16
C ASN A 2 -2.21 2.75 -12.86
N ILE A 3 -1.39 2.05 -12.10
CA ILE A 3 -1.77 1.43 -10.83
C ILE A 3 -1.28 2.33 -9.70
N LEU A 4 -2.18 2.80 -8.84
CA LEU A 4 -1.84 3.62 -7.68
C LEU A 4 -2.15 2.84 -6.40
N ALA A 5 -1.10 2.39 -5.72
CA ALA A 5 -1.21 1.79 -4.40
C ALA A 5 -0.94 2.84 -3.32
N ILE A 6 -1.84 2.98 -2.33
CA ILE A 6 -1.74 4.02 -1.28
C ILE A 6 -1.76 3.33 0.08
N GLY A 7 -0.61 3.30 0.75
CA GLY A 7 -0.43 2.84 2.12
C GLY A 7 -0.27 4.01 3.10
N ALA A 8 -0.71 3.84 4.32
CA ALA A 8 -0.53 4.84 5.37
C ALA A 8 0.93 4.94 5.80
N HIS A 9 1.58 3.79 6.02
CA HIS A 9 2.96 3.69 6.49
C HIS A 9 3.86 3.04 5.43
N PRO A 10 5.18 3.17 5.56
CA PRO A 10 6.13 2.73 4.53
C PRO A 10 6.08 1.23 4.16
N ASP A 11 5.66 0.37 5.07
CA ASP A 11 5.66 -1.10 4.97
C ASP A 11 4.31 -1.73 4.63
N ASP A 12 3.22 -0.94 4.66
CA ASP A 12 1.84 -1.44 4.49
C ASP A 12 1.61 -2.15 3.16
N LEU A 13 2.09 -1.55 2.06
CA LEU A 13 1.88 -2.05 0.71
C LEU A 13 2.64 -3.36 0.47
N ASP A 14 3.84 -3.45 1.01
CA ASP A 14 4.73 -4.60 0.85
C ASP A 14 4.13 -5.86 1.47
N ILE A 15 3.59 -5.69 2.67
CA ILE A 15 2.98 -6.77 3.44
C ILE A 15 1.64 -7.18 2.85
N SER A 16 0.80 -6.20 2.42
CA SER A 16 -0.60 -6.43 2.11
C SER A 16 -0.90 -6.68 0.63
N CYS A 17 -0.10 -6.11 -0.30
CA CYS A 17 -0.33 -6.23 -1.74
C CYS A 17 0.95 -6.25 -2.59
N GLY A 18 2.13 -6.45 -1.99
CA GLY A 18 3.42 -6.40 -2.68
C GLY A 18 3.55 -7.39 -3.84
N GLY A 19 3.00 -8.58 -3.69
CA GLY A 19 2.99 -9.60 -4.75
C GLY A 19 2.14 -9.18 -5.96
N THR A 20 0.98 -8.58 -5.71
CA THR A 20 0.12 -8.00 -6.75
C THR A 20 0.83 -6.85 -7.48
N LEU A 21 1.53 -5.98 -6.74
CA LEU A 21 2.30 -4.89 -7.35
C LEU A 21 3.44 -5.41 -8.20
N LEU A 22 4.15 -6.46 -7.77
CA LEU A 22 5.18 -7.15 -8.55
C LEU A 22 4.61 -7.69 -9.86
N ARG A 23 3.44 -8.33 -9.82
CA ARG A 23 2.79 -8.85 -11.04
C ARG A 23 2.42 -7.74 -12.01
N PHE A 24 1.93 -6.60 -11.53
CA PHE A 24 1.69 -5.43 -12.37
C PHE A 24 2.99 -4.90 -12.99
N GLY A 25 4.05 -4.76 -12.20
CA GLY A 25 5.36 -4.33 -12.70
C GLY A 25 5.91 -5.28 -13.77
N GLN A 26 5.84 -6.60 -13.55
CA GLN A 26 6.26 -7.62 -14.51
C GLN A 26 5.41 -7.62 -15.80
N ALA A 27 4.14 -7.23 -15.70
CA ALA A 27 3.27 -7.03 -16.88
C ALA A 27 3.55 -5.73 -17.64
N GLY A 28 4.51 -4.92 -17.20
CA GLY A 28 4.88 -3.65 -17.82
C GLY A 28 3.89 -2.51 -17.51
N GLU A 29 3.08 -2.65 -16.47
CA GLU A 29 2.16 -1.60 -16.03
C GLU A 29 2.92 -0.50 -15.26
N ASN A 30 2.41 0.72 -15.31
CA ASN A 30 2.98 1.83 -14.54
C ASN A 30 2.48 1.76 -13.09
N VAL A 31 3.38 1.38 -12.17
CA VAL A 31 3.06 1.24 -10.75
C VAL A 31 3.58 2.44 -9.97
N VAL A 32 2.70 3.06 -9.19
CA VAL A 32 3.01 4.13 -8.25
C VAL A 32 2.66 3.67 -6.83
N MET A 33 3.67 3.60 -5.96
CA MET A 33 3.52 3.29 -4.53
C MET A 33 3.53 4.60 -3.75
N CYS A 34 2.42 4.94 -3.12
CA CYS A 34 2.29 6.16 -2.32
C CYS A 34 2.28 5.82 -0.83
N VAL A 35 3.20 6.40 -0.09
CA VAL A 35 3.25 6.40 1.38
C VAL A 35 2.71 7.72 1.90
N VAL A 36 1.67 7.67 2.74
CA VAL A 36 0.96 8.86 3.20
C VAL A 36 1.68 9.53 4.35
N THR A 37 2.11 8.78 5.36
CA THR A 37 2.77 9.34 6.54
C THR A 37 4.30 9.29 6.44
N ASP A 38 4.97 9.99 7.33
CA ASP A 38 6.43 10.01 7.37
C ASP A 38 7.06 8.87 8.20
N GLY A 39 6.22 8.04 8.82
CA GLY A 39 6.64 6.87 9.56
C GLY A 39 7.49 7.14 10.79
N ARG A 40 7.49 8.37 11.31
CA ARG A 40 8.37 8.81 12.42
C ARG A 40 7.96 8.31 13.80
N ALA A 41 6.74 7.82 13.98
CA ALA A 41 6.22 7.37 15.28
C ALA A 41 6.81 6.01 15.68
N HIS A 42 8.09 6.00 15.99
CA HIS A 42 8.82 4.82 16.43
C HIS A 42 9.41 5.06 17.83
N PRO A 43 9.35 4.09 18.75
CA PRO A 43 9.79 4.25 20.14
C PRO A 43 11.30 4.43 20.32
N LEU A 44 12.10 4.07 19.31
CA LEU A 44 13.55 4.06 19.37
C LEU A 44 14.13 4.98 18.31
N GLY A 45 14.73 6.07 18.74
CA GLY A 45 15.52 6.95 17.90
C GLY A 45 14.95 8.36 17.73
N ASP A 46 15.73 9.20 17.05
CA ASP A 46 15.32 10.54 16.64
C ASP A 46 14.29 10.46 15.52
N PRO A 47 13.12 11.12 15.64
CA PRO A 47 12.04 11.01 14.66
C PRO A 47 12.43 11.36 13.23
N GLU A 48 13.30 12.35 13.03
CA GLU A 48 13.75 12.74 11.69
C GLU A 48 14.67 11.67 11.07
N GLN A 49 15.53 11.06 11.88
CA GLN A 49 16.41 9.97 11.42
C GLN A 49 15.59 8.72 11.12
N VAL A 50 14.57 8.40 11.94
CA VAL A 50 13.65 7.30 11.70
C VAL A 50 12.90 7.50 10.38
N SER A 51 12.32 8.68 10.16
CA SER A 51 11.61 8.98 8.92
C SER A 51 12.52 8.89 7.70
N ALA A 52 13.73 9.45 7.76
CA ALA A 52 14.70 9.38 6.67
C ALA A 52 15.11 7.92 6.35
N ARG A 53 15.26 7.08 7.37
CA ARG A 53 15.56 5.65 7.23
C ARG A 53 14.40 4.91 6.59
N ARG A 54 13.19 5.04 7.12
CA ARG A 54 12.00 4.37 6.59
C ARG A 54 11.70 4.77 5.15
N ARG A 55 11.97 6.03 4.77
CA ARG A 55 11.85 6.46 3.38
C ARG A 55 12.84 5.74 2.46
N LYS A 56 14.08 5.50 2.89
CA LYS A 56 15.07 4.74 2.12
C LYS A 56 14.66 3.27 1.99
N GLU A 57 14.12 2.68 3.05
CA GLU A 57 13.62 1.32 3.06
C GLU A 57 12.43 1.16 2.09
N ALA A 58 11.48 2.10 2.12
CA ALA A 58 10.35 2.12 1.17
C ALA A 58 10.83 2.32 -0.28
N GLN A 59 11.86 3.14 -0.53
CA GLN A 59 12.43 3.29 -1.87
C GLN A 59 13.06 1.99 -2.35
N ALA A 60 13.84 1.30 -1.49
CA ALA A 60 14.44 0.02 -1.85
C ALA A 60 13.38 -1.04 -2.18
N SER A 61 12.25 -1.03 -1.49
CA SER A 61 11.12 -1.89 -1.82
C SER A 61 10.45 -1.52 -3.15
N ALA A 62 10.19 -0.23 -3.38
CA ALA A 62 9.63 0.24 -4.66
C ALA A 62 10.52 -0.11 -5.85
N ASP A 63 11.85 -0.06 -5.68
CA ASP A 63 12.82 -0.43 -6.71
C ASP A 63 12.71 -1.92 -7.10
N ILE A 64 12.35 -2.82 -6.17
CA ILE A 64 12.12 -4.25 -6.46
C ILE A 64 10.93 -4.44 -7.42
N VAL A 65 9.89 -3.63 -7.28
CA VAL A 65 8.72 -3.62 -8.18
C VAL A 65 9.03 -2.93 -9.50
N GLY A 66 9.98 -2.01 -9.53
CA GLY A 66 10.16 -1.03 -10.59
C GLY A 66 9.14 0.10 -10.53
N ALA A 67 8.63 0.42 -9.32
CA ALA A 67 7.59 1.41 -9.09
C ALA A 67 8.16 2.80 -8.77
N GLU A 68 7.38 3.84 -9.07
CA GLU A 68 7.63 5.19 -8.55
C GLU A 68 7.20 5.25 -7.08
N LEU A 69 8.07 5.72 -6.18
CA LEU A 69 7.70 6.02 -4.80
C LEU A 69 7.24 7.47 -4.66
N VAL A 70 6.01 7.65 -4.17
CA VAL A 70 5.47 8.96 -3.75
C VAL A 70 5.43 9.01 -2.23
N TRP A 71 5.97 10.08 -1.67
CA TRP A 71 6.02 10.31 -0.24
C TRP A 71 5.26 11.58 0.11
N LEU A 72 4.07 11.46 0.72
CA LEU A 72 3.27 12.65 1.09
C LEU A 72 3.77 13.31 2.36
N GLY A 73 4.31 12.54 3.30
CA GLY A 73 5.02 13.05 4.48
C GLY A 73 4.11 13.66 5.55
N PHE A 74 2.86 13.23 5.66
CA PHE A 74 2.02 13.60 6.79
C PHE A 74 2.59 13.04 8.10
N PRO A 75 2.43 13.73 9.24
CA PRO A 75 2.90 13.21 10.51
C PRO A 75 2.24 11.88 10.88
N ASP A 76 3.06 10.86 11.12
CA ASP A 76 2.63 9.51 11.54
C ASP A 76 1.85 9.56 12.85
N GLY A 77 0.71 8.87 12.91
CA GLY A 77 -0.23 8.87 14.04
C GLY A 77 -1.06 10.17 14.18
N ARG A 78 -0.96 11.10 13.24
CA ARG A 78 -1.63 12.40 13.28
C ARG A 78 -2.30 12.79 11.95
N LEU A 79 -2.55 11.83 11.09
CA LEU A 79 -3.30 12.07 9.86
C LEU A 79 -4.71 12.57 10.21
N THR A 80 -5.20 13.55 9.46
CA THR A 80 -6.53 14.14 9.61
C THR A 80 -7.24 14.18 8.26
N ASP A 81 -8.58 14.05 8.27
CA ASP A 81 -9.42 14.31 7.10
C ASP A 81 -9.82 15.79 7.08
N ASP A 82 -8.90 16.63 6.64
CA ASP A 82 -9.08 18.07 6.51
C ASP A 82 -8.86 18.56 5.07
N ILE A 83 -9.10 19.85 4.82
CA ILE A 83 -8.95 20.42 3.48
C ILE A 83 -7.52 20.27 2.94
N PRO A 84 -6.46 20.60 3.69
CA PRO A 84 -5.09 20.40 3.23
C PRO A 84 -4.79 18.95 2.83
N ALA A 85 -5.20 17.97 3.63
CA ALA A 85 -5.01 16.56 3.30
C ALA A 85 -5.78 16.18 2.03
N ARG A 86 -7.04 16.58 1.91
CA ARG A 86 -7.84 16.32 0.71
C ARG A 86 -7.24 16.91 -0.55
N LEU A 87 -6.73 18.14 -0.50
CA LEU A 87 -6.07 18.77 -1.65
C LEU A 87 -4.84 17.96 -2.10
N ARG A 88 -4.01 17.49 -1.17
CA ARG A 88 -2.84 16.65 -1.48
C ARG A 88 -3.23 15.31 -2.13
N PHE A 89 -4.33 14.69 -1.69
CA PHE A 89 -4.85 13.47 -2.32
C PHE A 89 -5.42 13.73 -3.71
N ILE A 90 -6.13 14.85 -3.92
CA ILE A 90 -6.63 15.24 -5.24
C ILE A 90 -5.47 15.50 -6.20
N GLU A 91 -4.44 16.23 -5.79
CA GLU A 91 -3.22 16.45 -6.58
C GLU A 91 -2.56 15.13 -6.99
N LEU A 92 -2.43 14.18 -6.05
CA LEU A 92 -1.89 12.84 -6.33
C LEU A 92 -2.75 12.12 -7.39
N LEU A 93 -4.07 12.10 -7.23
CA LEU A 93 -4.98 11.46 -8.16
C LEU A 93 -4.92 12.09 -9.55
N MET A 94 -4.87 13.41 -9.65
CA MET A 94 -4.74 14.13 -10.92
C MET A 94 -3.39 13.84 -11.58
N ARG A 95 -2.29 13.85 -10.82
CA ARG A 95 -0.95 13.57 -11.32
C ARG A 95 -0.81 12.16 -11.89
N VAL A 96 -1.31 11.16 -11.18
CA VAL A 96 -1.18 9.75 -11.57
C VAL A 96 -2.23 9.35 -12.60
N SER A 97 -3.41 9.94 -12.55
CA SER A 97 -4.58 9.53 -13.35
C SER A 97 -4.76 8.00 -13.36
N PRO A 98 -5.02 7.38 -12.18
CA PRO A 98 -4.97 5.94 -12.03
C PRO A 98 -6.10 5.22 -12.77
N ASP A 99 -5.83 4.00 -13.24
CA ASP A 99 -6.81 3.05 -13.78
C ASP A 99 -7.34 2.11 -12.69
N LEU A 100 -6.54 1.93 -11.63
CA LEU A 100 -6.88 1.17 -10.43
C LEU A 100 -6.21 1.82 -9.22
N ILE A 101 -6.94 1.89 -8.11
CA ILE A 101 -6.38 2.25 -6.81
C ILE A 101 -6.45 1.02 -5.89
N ILE A 102 -5.34 0.73 -5.20
CA ILE A 102 -5.28 -0.24 -4.10
C ILE A 102 -5.00 0.55 -2.81
N THR A 103 -5.78 0.32 -1.75
CA THR A 103 -5.59 1.02 -0.48
C THR A 103 -6.14 0.22 0.70
N HIS A 104 -6.02 0.76 1.91
CA HIS A 104 -6.53 0.14 3.13
C HIS A 104 -8.03 -0.09 3.13
N SER A 105 -8.47 -1.11 3.88
CA SER A 105 -9.88 -1.29 4.23
C SER A 105 -10.39 -0.09 5.07
N PRO A 106 -11.67 0.32 4.93
CA PRO A 106 -12.26 1.33 5.81
C PRO A 106 -12.40 0.86 7.26
N ASP A 107 -12.44 -0.45 7.49
CA ASP A 107 -12.43 -1.07 8.80
C ASP A 107 -11.02 -1.62 9.07
N ASP A 108 -10.30 -0.99 9.98
CA ASP A 108 -8.94 -1.34 10.35
C ASP A 108 -8.68 -1.05 11.83
N TYR A 109 -7.64 -1.65 12.41
CA TYR A 109 -7.24 -1.38 13.79
C TYR A 109 -6.47 -0.05 13.93
N HIS A 110 -5.87 0.45 12.85
CA HIS A 110 -5.02 1.64 12.86
C HIS A 110 -5.76 2.86 12.31
N SER A 111 -5.74 3.96 13.08
CA SER A 111 -6.42 5.21 12.69
C SER A 111 -5.95 5.76 11.35
N ASP A 112 -4.65 5.75 11.08
CA ASP A 112 -4.09 6.27 9.83
C ASP A 112 -4.48 5.41 8.63
N HIS A 113 -4.64 4.08 8.79
CA HIS A 113 -5.17 3.20 7.74
C HIS A 113 -6.60 3.58 7.37
N MET A 114 -7.47 3.71 8.38
CA MET A 114 -8.86 4.12 8.18
C MET A 114 -8.97 5.51 7.55
N LEU A 115 -8.14 6.46 7.99
CA LEU A 115 -8.12 7.82 7.44
C LEU A 115 -7.57 7.85 6.01
N THR A 116 -6.55 7.05 5.69
CA THR A 116 -6.05 6.90 4.32
C THR A 116 -7.14 6.37 3.38
N SER A 117 -7.82 5.30 3.78
CA SER A 117 -8.96 4.74 3.04
C SER A 117 -10.06 5.79 2.83
N ARG A 118 -10.41 6.53 3.88
CA ARG A 118 -11.41 7.60 3.83
C ARG A 118 -11.00 8.75 2.92
N LEU A 119 -9.76 9.21 2.99
CA LEU A 119 -9.24 10.27 2.13
C LEU A 119 -9.29 9.86 0.66
N VAL A 120 -8.88 8.63 0.32
CA VAL A 120 -9.00 8.10 -1.05
C VAL A 120 -10.46 8.14 -1.52
N THR A 121 -11.37 7.55 -0.75
CA THR A 121 -12.79 7.44 -1.15
C THR A 121 -13.51 8.78 -1.17
N ALA A 122 -13.13 9.73 -0.31
CA ALA A 122 -13.69 11.08 -0.28
C ALA A 122 -13.19 11.95 -1.45
N THR A 123 -11.94 11.78 -1.90
CA THR A 123 -11.31 12.68 -2.86
C THR A 123 -11.39 12.22 -4.32
N ILE A 124 -11.63 10.93 -4.55
CA ILE A 124 -11.67 10.38 -5.92
C ILE A 124 -12.76 11.03 -6.82
N GLN A 125 -13.90 11.43 -6.24
CA GLN A 125 -14.92 12.18 -6.99
C GLN A 125 -14.53 13.65 -7.16
N MET A 126 -13.82 14.21 -6.18
CA MET A 126 -13.34 15.59 -6.27
C MET A 126 -12.27 15.74 -7.36
N ALA A 127 -11.48 14.70 -7.62
CA ALA A 127 -10.49 14.69 -8.72
C ALA A 127 -11.15 14.73 -10.12
N TRP A 128 -12.45 14.40 -10.25
CA TRP A 128 -13.24 14.59 -11.49
C TRP A 128 -13.55 16.05 -11.76
N ALA A 129 -13.84 16.83 -10.70
CA ALA A 129 -14.12 18.26 -10.74
C ALA A 129 -13.29 18.94 -9.64
N PRO A 130 -11.95 19.06 -9.85
CA PRO A 130 -11.05 19.54 -8.81
C PRO A 130 -11.33 21.01 -8.46
N PRO A 131 -10.99 21.42 -7.23
CA PRO A 131 -11.03 22.81 -6.83
C PRO A 131 -10.16 23.69 -7.76
N PRO A 132 -10.58 24.94 -8.03
CA PRO A 132 -9.92 25.79 -9.03
C PRO A 132 -8.48 26.21 -8.65
N GLU A 133 -8.12 26.09 -7.39
CA GLU A 133 -6.75 26.33 -6.91
C GLU A 133 -5.74 25.24 -7.31
N LEU A 134 -6.23 24.06 -7.71
CA LEU A 134 -5.37 22.96 -8.17
C LEU A 134 -5.11 23.05 -9.67
N ALA A 135 -3.84 23.01 -10.04
CA ALA A 135 -3.41 22.94 -11.43
C ALA A 135 -3.32 21.49 -11.92
N GLY A 136 -3.66 21.26 -13.19
CA GLY A 136 -3.57 19.95 -13.84
C GLY A 136 -4.88 19.47 -14.42
N ASP A 137 -4.84 18.32 -15.07
CA ASP A 137 -5.99 17.73 -15.76
C ASP A 137 -6.87 16.94 -14.78
N PRO A 138 -8.20 17.14 -14.80
CA PRO A 138 -9.12 16.32 -14.01
C PRO A 138 -9.10 14.85 -14.40
N VAL A 139 -9.35 13.97 -13.43
CA VAL A 139 -9.48 12.52 -13.67
C VAL A 139 -10.87 12.23 -14.27
N ARG A 140 -10.99 12.20 -15.59
CA ARG A 140 -12.26 12.05 -16.34
C ARG A 140 -12.65 10.59 -16.58
N LYS A 141 -12.36 9.70 -15.65
CA LYS A 141 -12.72 8.28 -15.72
C LYS A 141 -13.18 7.77 -14.36
N GLN A 142 -14.00 6.72 -14.37
CA GLN A 142 -14.33 6.01 -13.13
C GLN A 142 -13.17 5.12 -12.76
N VAL A 143 -12.62 5.33 -11.56
CA VAL A 143 -11.46 4.58 -11.07
C VAL A 143 -11.94 3.59 -10.02
N PRO A 144 -11.83 2.27 -10.27
CA PRO A 144 -12.11 1.26 -9.27
C PRO A 144 -11.11 1.33 -8.11
N VAL A 145 -11.61 0.98 -6.92
CA VAL A 145 -10.80 0.92 -5.70
C VAL A 145 -10.88 -0.49 -5.12
N ALA A 146 -9.73 -1.13 -4.97
CA ALA A 146 -9.57 -2.40 -4.28
C ALA A 146 -9.03 -2.13 -2.86
N PHE A 147 -9.73 -2.64 -1.85
CA PHE A 147 -9.27 -2.61 -0.47
C PHE A 147 -8.40 -3.84 -0.19
N MET A 148 -7.19 -3.63 0.30
CA MET A 148 -6.35 -4.69 0.86
C MET A 148 -6.82 -5.03 2.28
N PRO A 149 -6.58 -6.26 2.77
CA PRO A 149 -7.02 -6.68 4.08
C PRO A 149 -6.29 -5.91 5.19
N PRO A 150 -7.00 -5.56 6.26
CA PRO A 150 -6.36 -5.05 7.47
C PRO A 150 -5.58 -6.16 8.16
N ALA A 151 -4.60 -5.81 8.99
CA ALA A 151 -3.96 -6.77 9.86
C ALA A 151 -5.00 -7.55 10.67
N TYR A 152 -4.77 -8.84 10.84
CA TYR A 152 -5.69 -9.76 11.55
C TYR A 152 -7.07 -9.96 10.88
N GLY A 153 -7.30 -9.46 9.66
CA GLY A 153 -8.54 -9.69 8.90
C GLY A 153 -9.80 -9.08 9.52
N ILE A 154 -9.69 -7.99 10.27
CA ILE A 154 -10.82 -7.34 10.96
C ILE A 154 -11.90 -6.95 9.96
N ASN A 155 -13.12 -7.49 10.11
CA ASN A 155 -14.31 -7.19 9.28
C ASN A 155 -14.04 -7.28 7.77
N PHE A 156 -13.10 -8.14 7.35
CA PHE A 156 -12.71 -8.28 5.97
C PHE A 156 -13.15 -9.61 5.38
N LEU A 157 -14.08 -9.56 4.44
CA LEU A 157 -14.48 -10.70 3.64
C LEU A 157 -13.90 -10.51 2.23
N PRO A 158 -12.93 -11.34 1.81
CA PRO A 158 -12.35 -11.26 0.47
C PRO A 158 -13.37 -11.51 -0.63
N GLU A 159 -13.23 -10.81 -1.75
CA GLU A 159 -14.04 -10.98 -2.96
C GLU A 159 -13.17 -11.41 -4.15
N GLU A 160 -11.89 -11.12 -4.10
CA GLU A 160 -10.92 -11.44 -5.14
C GLU A 160 -9.60 -11.90 -4.54
N TYR A 161 -8.95 -12.84 -5.23
CA TYR A 161 -7.65 -13.36 -4.82
C TYR A 161 -6.67 -13.28 -5.99
N VAL A 162 -5.44 -12.92 -5.69
CA VAL A 162 -4.33 -12.92 -6.64
C VAL A 162 -3.33 -13.98 -6.23
N ASP A 163 -3.11 -14.98 -7.07
CA ASP A 163 -2.05 -15.97 -6.88
C ASP A 163 -0.69 -15.28 -7.07
N ILE A 164 0.10 -15.24 -6.01
CA ILE A 164 1.44 -14.62 -5.96
C ILE A 164 2.56 -15.64 -5.75
N SER A 165 2.26 -16.94 -5.97
CA SER A 165 3.20 -18.02 -5.64
C SER A 165 4.53 -17.93 -6.39
N ASP A 166 4.52 -17.42 -7.61
CA ASP A 166 5.70 -17.25 -8.45
C ASP A 166 6.54 -16.00 -8.15
N VAL A 167 5.97 -15.02 -7.44
CA VAL A 167 6.63 -13.77 -7.04
C VAL A 167 6.82 -13.64 -5.53
N TRP A 168 6.44 -14.67 -4.76
CA TRP A 168 6.43 -14.60 -3.29
C TRP A 168 7.80 -14.32 -2.68
N ASP A 169 8.87 -14.89 -3.23
CA ASP A 169 10.23 -14.64 -2.74
C ASP A 169 10.62 -13.15 -2.91
N GLN A 170 10.18 -12.50 -4.00
CA GLN A 170 10.40 -11.07 -4.20
C GLN A 170 9.55 -10.22 -3.25
N LYS A 171 8.28 -10.61 -3.01
CA LYS A 171 7.43 -9.97 -1.99
C LYS A 171 8.08 -10.06 -0.60
N LEU A 172 8.63 -11.21 -0.26
CA LEU A 172 9.34 -11.38 1.01
C LEU A 172 10.53 -10.41 1.12
N GLN A 173 11.28 -10.20 0.04
CA GLN A 173 12.37 -9.22 0.01
C GLN A 173 11.86 -7.79 0.19
N MET A 174 10.71 -7.42 -0.41
CA MET A 174 10.06 -6.13 -0.18
C MET A 174 9.76 -5.93 1.30
N ALA A 175 9.04 -6.86 1.94
CA ALA A 175 8.70 -6.80 3.36
C ALA A 175 9.96 -6.72 4.24
N LEU A 176 11.02 -7.46 3.92
CA LEU A 176 12.29 -7.48 4.64
C LEU A 176 13.16 -6.24 4.37
N SER A 177 12.82 -5.38 3.40
CA SER A 177 13.51 -4.09 3.22
C SER A 177 13.29 -3.14 4.40
N HIS A 178 12.18 -3.28 5.13
CA HIS A 178 11.81 -2.43 6.27
C HIS A 178 12.50 -2.84 7.58
N ARG A 179 13.80 -2.94 7.55
CA ARG A 179 14.64 -3.47 8.65
C ARG A 179 14.48 -2.73 9.96
N SER A 180 14.25 -1.43 9.90
CA SER A 180 14.02 -0.60 11.08
C SER A 180 12.77 -1.02 11.89
N GLN A 181 11.88 -1.82 11.30
CA GLN A 181 10.63 -2.22 11.93
C GLN A 181 10.72 -3.56 12.68
N TYR A 182 11.73 -4.38 12.41
CA TYR A 182 11.83 -5.71 13.01
C TYR A 182 13.22 -6.07 13.55
N LEU A 183 14.26 -5.29 13.25
CA LEU A 183 15.58 -5.49 13.83
C LEU A 183 15.75 -4.67 15.12
N PRO A 184 16.27 -5.25 16.17
CA PRO A 184 16.60 -4.51 17.38
C PRO A 184 17.88 -3.70 17.20
N GLY A 185 17.84 -2.43 17.58
CA GLY A 185 19.03 -1.58 17.68
C GLY A 185 19.44 -0.88 16.37
N PRO A 186 20.57 -0.17 16.36
CA PRO A 186 20.94 0.73 15.26
C PRO A 186 21.57 0.03 14.05
N ASP A 187 21.93 -1.23 14.16
CA ASP A 187 22.60 -1.98 13.08
C ASP A 187 21.59 -2.61 12.10
N TYR A 188 20.90 -1.73 11.37
CA TYR A 188 19.93 -2.16 10.36
C TYR A 188 20.56 -2.68 9.08
N ASP A 189 21.88 -2.55 8.88
CA ASP A 189 22.58 -2.97 7.68
C ASP A 189 23.22 -4.36 7.81
N ALA A 190 23.16 -4.97 9.00
CA ALA A 190 23.66 -6.32 9.24
C ALA A 190 22.97 -7.35 8.34
N PRO A 191 23.70 -8.37 7.83
CA PRO A 191 23.09 -9.45 7.05
C PRO A 191 22.00 -10.17 7.84
N LEU A 192 20.85 -10.42 7.18
CA LEU A 192 19.79 -11.22 7.78
C LEU A 192 20.27 -12.68 7.91
N GLN A 193 19.90 -13.31 9.02
CA GLN A 193 20.25 -14.70 9.32
C GLN A 193 19.08 -15.62 9.02
N GLU A 194 19.37 -16.83 8.60
CA GLU A 194 18.38 -17.87 8.42
C GLU A 194 18.05 -18.60 9.76
N PRO A 195 16.83 -19.11 9.96
CA PRO A 195 15.69 -18.99 9.02
C PRO A 195 15.06 -17.59 9.07
N LEU A 196 14.61 -17.06 7.91
CA LEU A 196 14.03 -15.70 7.81
C LEU A 196 12.75 -15.55 8.63
N GLU A 197 12.03 -16.61 8.91
CA GLU A 197 10.80 -16.61 9.73
C GLU A 197 11.03 -16.24 11.21
N GLN A 198 12.26 -16.13 11.65
CA GLN A 198 12.54 -15.52 12.95
C GLN A 198 12.17 -14.03 12.98
N TYR A 199 12.17 -13.35 11.82
CA TYR A 199 11.77 -11.96 11.71
C TYR A 199 10.26 -11.83 11.61
N ALA A 200 9.70 -10.87 12.36
CA ALA A 200 8.25 -10.71 12.50
C ALA A 200 7.57 -10.50 11.13
N PHE A 201 8.16 -9.69 10.26
CA PHE A 201 7.59 -9.41 8.94
C PHE A 201 7.58 -10.62 8.03
N ALA A 202 8.68 -11.38 7.95
CA ALA A 202 8.72 -12.62 7.17
C ALA A 202 7.66 -13.62 7.64
N ARG A 203 7.56 -13.83 8.95
CA ARG A 203 6.57 -14.73 9.54
C ARG A 203 5.14 -14.29 9.28
N TYR A 204 4.85 -13.01 9.47
CA TYR A 204 3.51 -12.45 9.25
C TYR A 204 3.09 -12.57 7.78
N THR A 205 3.95 -12.12 6.86
CA THR A 205 3.72 -12.20 5.41
C THR A 205 3.43 -13.63 4.98
N ARG A 206 4.27 -14.59 5.42
CA ARG A 206 4.08 -16.00 5.09
C ARG A 206 2.74 -16.56 5.58
N ILE A 207 2.42 -16.37 6.86
CA ILE A 207 1.18 -16.88 7.45
C ILE A 207 -0.05 -16.31 6.73
N THR A 208 -0.04 -15.02 6.44
CA THR A 208 -1.16 -14.34 5.79
C THR A 208 -1.34 -14.81 4.35
N ASP A 209 -0.25 -14.89 3.59
CA ASP A 209 -0.31 -15.28 2.19
C ASP A 209 -0.63 -16.77 2.01
N GLU A 210 -0.15 -17.66 2.90
CA GLU A 210 -0.55 -19.08 2.94
C GLU A 210 -2.03 -19.22 3.28
N PHE A 211 -2.54 -18.43 4.24
CA PHE A 211 -3.96 -18.46 4.60
C PHE A 211 -4.86 -18.10 3.42
N TYR A 212 -4.56 -17.03 2.68
CA TYR A 212 -5.32 -16.67 1.48
C TYR A 212 -5.08 -17.64 0.33
N GLY A 213 -3.88 -18.17 0.18
CA GLY A 213 -3.55 -19.21 -0.80
C GLY A 213 -4.41 -20.46 -0.64
N GLN A 214 -4.63 -20.91 0.60
CA GLN A 214 -5.51 -22.04 0.89
C GLN A 214 -6.96 -21.81 0.44
N GLN A 215 -7.44 -20.56 0.51
CA GLN A 215 -8.81 -20.24 0.12
C GLN A 215 -9.03 -20.30 -1.41
N CYS A 216 -7.98 -20.12 -2.21
CA CYS A 216 -8.06 -20.15 -3.68
C CYS A 216 -7.21 -21.24 -4.34
N TRP A 217 -6.76 -22.24 -3.57
CA TRP A 217 -6.04 -23.42 -4.06
C TRP A 217 -4.69 -23.10 -4.74
N CYS A 218 -3.96 -22.10 -4.23
CA CYS A 218 -2.57 -21.87 -4.59
C CYS A 218 -1.68 -21.83 -3.33
N ARG A 219 -0.37 -21.70 -3.50
CA ARG A 219 0.55 -21.73 -2.36
C ARG A 219 0.49 -20.42 -1.56
N TYR A 220 0.53 -19.30 -2.26
CA TYR A 220 0.48 -17.96 -1.68
C TYR A 220 -0.47 -17.08 -2.47
N ALA A 221 -1.34 -16.36 -1.80
CA ALA A 221 -2.23 -15.38 -2.43
C ALA A 221 -2.35 -14.11 -1.61
N GLU A 222 -2.71 -13.03 -2.28
CA GLU A 222 -3.22 -11.82 -1.70
C GLU A 222 -4.71 -11.70 -1.96
N ALA A 223 -5.43 -11.01 -1.07
CA ALA A 223 -6.87 -10.93 -1.12
C ALA A 223 -7.35 -9.49 -1.18
N PHE A 224 -8.45 -9.24 -1.87
CA PHE A 224 -8.98 -7.91 -2.07
C PHE A 224 -10.51 -7.88 -1.94
N ARG A 225 -11.04 -6.69 -1.61
CA ARG A 225 -12.47 -6.39 -1.62
C ARG A 225 -12.71 -5.10 -2.39
N TRP A 226 -13.69 -5.09 -3.28
CA TRP A 226 -13.99 -3.91 -4.08
C TRP A 226 -14.81 -2.86 -3.32
N TRP A 227 -14.50 -1.60 -3.54
CA TRP A 227 -15.35 -0.50 -3.11
C TRP A 227 -16.58 -0.41 -4.01
N ARG A 228 -17.69 -0.91 -3.51
CA ARG A 228 -18.96 -0.99 -4.23
C ARG A 228 -19.78 0.30 -4.03
N ALA A 229 -19.29 1.42 -4.53
CA ALA A 229 -19.98 2.70 -4.46
C ALA A 229 -20.18 3.25 -5.88
N ALA A 230 -21.42 3.70 -6.20
CA ALA A 230 -21.76 4.45 -7.40
C ALA A 230 -21.00 4.00 -8.66
N ASP A 231 -21.51 3.13 -9.47
CA ASP A 231 -20.98 2.71 -10.78
C ASP A 231 -19.50 2.23 -10.82
N ARG A 232 -18.86 2.10 -9.66
CA ARG A 232 -17.48 1.62 -9.52
C ARG A 232 -17.38 0.10 -9.41
N LEU A 233 -18.42 -0.59 -9.81
CA LEU A 233 -18.38 -2.03 -9.99
C LEU A 233 -17.53 -2.34 -11.21
N VAL A 234 -16.51 -3.11 -11.00
CA VAL A 234 -15.58 -3.50 -12.06
C VAL A 234 -16.22 -4.62 -12.88
N PRO A 235 -16.56 -4.38 -14.16
CA PRO A 235 -17.14 -5.41 -15.02
C PRO A 235 -16.10 -6.40 -15.53
N ARG A 236 -14.81 -6.16 -15.24
CA ARG A 236 -13.68 -6.98 -15.70
C ARG A 236 -12.73 -7.24 -14.53
N ARG A 237 -12.03 -8.36 -14.60
CA ARG A 237 -10.92 -8.63 -13.69
C ARG A 237 -9.80 -7.63 -13.95
N LEU A 238 -9.40 -6.85 -12.93
CA LEU A 238 -8.32 -5.86 -13.00
C LEU A 238 -7.06 -6.31 -12.25
N LEU A 239 -7.19 -7.25 -11.32
CA LEU A 239 -6.05 -7.79 -10.58
C LEU A 239 -5.39 -8.92 -11.39
N PRO A 240 -4.06 -9.03 -11.36
CA PRO A 240 -3.28 -9.98 -12.14
C PRO A 240 -3.53 -11.45 -11.74
#